data_a7992ae23cb040517c9d6c097eb3e2f3
#
_entry.id   a7992ae23cb040517c9d6c097eb3e2f3
#
_cell.length_a   1.000
_cell.length_b   1.000
_cell.length_c   1.000
_cell.angle_alpha   90.00
_cell.angle_beta   90.00
_cell.angle_gamma   90.00
#
_symmetry.space_group_name_H-M   'P 1'
#
loop_
_entity.id
_entity.type
_entity.pdbx_description
1 polymer ?
#
loop_
_entity_poly.entity_id
_entity_poly.type
_entity_poly.pdbx_seq_one_letter_code
_entity_poly.pdbx_strand_id
1 'polypeptide(L)'
;MLDSEFNAKLGDFGVARTIQDKGKTHHSTLEIAGTLGYMAPETFLISKATVETEVYSFGVLLLEVVCGRKPGKQNEEDTYNSSIVNWIWDLHKKGRIVDVADPRMEGKFEKEEMECVLILGLACCHPNPNYRRSMKIVLQVLTGEVEPPPVPLEWPSFVWLVMPPSFSKLENSTTGSLLAPFSELTGR
;
A
#
# COMPACT_ATOMS: atom_id res chain seq x y z
N MET A 1 -4.85 -7.41 -15.80
CA MET A 1 -4.72 -7.69 -17.24
C MET A 1 -5.86 -7.02 -17.98
N LEU A 2 -5.65 -6.62 -19.24
CA LEU A 2 -6.74 -6.12 -20.08
C LEU A 2 -7.10 -7.18 -21.12
N ASP A 3 -8.37 -7.33 -21.42
CA ASP A 3 -8.81 -8.14 -22.54
C ASP A 3 -8.74 -7.35 -23.88
N SER A 4 -9.16 -7.98 -24.97
CA SER A 4 -9.14 -7.35 -26.31
C SER A 4 -10.04 -6.12 -26.45
N GLU A 5 -10.99 -5.93 -25.54
CA GLU A 5 -11.91 -4.80 -25.49
C GLU A 5 -11.51 -3.76 -24.42
N PHE A 6 -10.30 -3.89 -23.87
CA PHE A 6 -9.75 -3.05 -22.81
C PHE A 6 -10.48 -3.14 -21.45
N ASN A 7 -11.27 -4.19 -21.24
CA ASN A 7 -11.85 -4.43 -19.91
C ASN A 7 -10.77 -4.95 -18.95
N ALA A 8 -10.74 -4.37 -17.75
CA ALA A 8 -9.82 -4.82 -16.70
C ALA A 8 -10.27 -6.16 -16.13
N LYS A 9 -9.36 -7.12 -16.07
CA LYS A 9 -9.58 -8.45 -15.47
C LYS A 9 -8.51 -8.73 -14.43
N LEU A 10 -8.95 -9.17 -13.24
CA LEU A 10 -8.05 -9.67 -12.22
C LEU A 10 -7.49 -11.02 -12.67
N GLY A 11 -6.18 -11.21 -12.53
CA GLY A 11 -5.47 -12.41 -12.93
C GLY A 11 -4.26 -12.66 -12.04
N ASP A 12 -3.47 -13.69 -12.38
CA ASP A 12 -2.27 -14.10 -11.64
C ASP A 12 -2.56 -14.49 -10.19
N PHE A 13 -3.35 -15.55 -10.01
CA PHE A 13 -3.70 -16.09 -8.69
C PHE A 13 -2.65 -17.05 -8.12
N GLY A 14 -1.43 -17.08 -8.68
CA GLY A 14 -0.37 -18.01 -8.28
C GLY A 14 -0.04 -17.99 -6.79
N VAL A 15 -0.07 -16.81 -6.18
CA VAL A 15 0.16 -16.62 -4.74
C VAL A 15 -1.13 -16.35 -3.95
N ALA A 16 -2.28 -16.30 -4.62
CA ALA A 16 -3.55 -16.09 -3.95
C ALA A 16 -3.87 -17.24 -2.99
N ARG A 17 -4.38 -16.92 -1.81
CA ARG A 17 -4.80 -17.88 -0.79
C ARG A 17 -6.17 -17.50 -0.28
N THR A 18 -7.04 -18.48 -0.12
CA THR A 18 -8.36 -18.27 0.47
C THR A 18 -8.25 -18.48 1.98
N ILE A 19 -8.68 -17.48 2.76
CA ILE A 19 -8.80 -17.61 4.20
C ILE A 19 -10.13 -18.32 4.50
N GLN A 20 -10.07 -19.66 4.68
CA GLN A 20 -11.26 -20.50 4.89
C GLN A 20 -11.75 -20.49 6.34
N ASP A 21 -10.89 -20.20 7.29
CA ASP A 21 -11.22 -20.17 8.72
C ASP A 21 -11.79 -18.80 9.12
N LYS A 22 -13.03 -18.78 9.60
CA LYS A 22 -13.70 -17.56 10.08
C LYS A 22 -12.97 -16.84 11.23
N GLY A 23 -11.93 -17.45 11.78
CA GLY A 23 -11.10 -16.89 12.85
C GLY A 23 -9.72 -16.38 12.38
N LYS A 24 -9.31 -16.67 11.15
CA LYS A 24 -8.01 -16.26 10.61
C LYS A 24 -8.17 -15.03 9.72
N THR A 25 -7.35 -14.03 9.94
CA THR A 25 -7.33 -12.78 9.19
C THR A 25 -6.10 -12.66 8.30
N HIS A 26 -5.23 -13.69 8.26
CA HIS A 26 -3.99 -13.66 7.52
C HIS A 26 -3.56 -15.08 7.11
N HIS A 27 -2.76 -15.16 6.04
CA HIS A 27 -1.98 -16.35 5.69
C HIS A 27 -0.52 -16.11 6.04
N SER A 28 0.06 -17.04 6.78
CA SER A 28 1.52 -17.10 6.95
C SER A 28 2.10 -17.77 5.73
N THR A 29 2.96 -17.07 4.99
CA THR A 29 3.81 -17.65 3.97
C THR A 29 5.19 -17.86 4.57
N LEU A 30 5.80 -19.03 4.33
CA LEU A 30 7.19 -19.31 4.76
C LEU A 30 8.20 -18.42 4.02
N GLU A 31 7.79 -17.85 2.89
CA GLU A 31 8.59 -16.95 2.06
C GLU A 31 7.83 -15.67 1.79
N ILE A 32 8.54 -14.55 1.79
CA ILE A 32 8.00 -13.27 1.37
C ILE A 32 7.75 -13.36 -0.14
N ALA A 33 6.47 -13.41 -0.54
CA ALA A 33 6.07 -13.44 -1.93
C ALA A 33 5.39 -12.12 -2.31
N GLY A 34 5.80 -11.53 -3.40
CA GLY A 34 5.23 -10.30 -3.94
C GLY A 34 6.22 -9.55 -4.83
N THR A 35 5.72 -8.60 -5.59
CA THR A 35 6.54 -7.72 -6.41
C THR A 35 7.01 -6.52 -5.58
N LEU A 36 8.33 -6.36 -5.47
CA LEU A 36 8.94 -5.18 -4.83
C LEU A 36 8.33 -3.89 -5.40
N GLY A 37 8.06 -2.93 -4.53
CA GLY A 37 7.42 -1.67 -4.91
C GLY A 37 5.91 -1.64 -4.65
N TYR A 38 5.23 -2.81 -4.66
CA TYR A 38 3.82 -2.91 -4.25
C TYR A 38 3.65 -3.45 -2.83
N MET A 39 4.72 -3.98 -2.24
CA MET A 39 4.66 -4.59 -0.92
C MET A 39 4.59 -3.54 0.18
N ALA A 40 3.67 -3.74 1.10
CA ALA A 40 3.55 -2.90 2.28
C ALA A 40 4.80 -3.01 3.18
N PRO A 41 5.24 -1.91 3.83
CA PRO A 41 6.47 -1.92 4.64
C PRO A 41 6.45 -2.97 5.76
N GLU A 42 5.30 -3.22 6.36
CA GLU A 42 5.15 -4.25 7.39
C GLU A 42 5.34 -5.68 6.87
N THR A 43 5.13 -5.94 5.59
CA THR A 43 5.32 -7.27 5.01
C THR A 43 6.76 -7.77 5.22
N PHE A 44 7.75 -6.87 5.16
CA PHE A 44 9.15 -7.20 5.40
C PHE A 44 9.45 -7.54 6.86
N LEU A 45 8.62 -7.04 7.80
CA LEU A 45 8.81 -7.26 9.23
C LEU A 45 8.15 -8.56 9.70
N ILE A 46 7.02 -8.91 9.14
CA ILE A 46 6.17 -9.98 9.65
C ILE A 46 6.03 -11.17 8.69
N SER A 47 6.51 -11.04 7.45
CA SER A 47 6.45 -12.09 6.40
C SER A 47 5.03 -12.69 6.25
N LYS A 48 3.99 -11.84 6.34
CA LYS A 48 2.59 -12.27 6.26
C LYS A 48 1.78 -11.34 5.38
N ALA A 49 0.89 -11.93 4.60
CA ALA A 49 -0.13 -11.20 3.87
C ALA A 49 -1.35 -10.98 4.78
N THR A 50 -1.83 -9.75 4.83
CA THR A 50 -3.03 -9.34 5.58
C THR A 50 -3.95 -8.55 4.66
N VAL A 51 -5.17 -8.27 5.12
CA VAL A 51 -6.10 -7.41 4.37
C VAL A 51 -5.50 -6.01 4.17
N GLU A 52 -4.78 -5.50 5.16
CA GLU A 52 -4.17 -4.17 5.11
C GLU A 52 -2.99 -4.11 4.15
N THR A 53 -2.22 -5.21 3.99
CA THR A 53 -1.14 -5.28 2.98
C THR A 53 -1.69 -5.32 1.57
N GLU A 54 -2.84 -5.95 1.33
CA GLU A 54 -3.54 -5.93 0.05
C GLU A 54 -4.07 -4.53 -0.30
N VAL A 55 -4.62 -3.81 0.70
CA VAL A 55 -5.04 -2.42 0.51
C VAL A 55 -3.86 -1.53 0.11
N TYR A 56 -2.69 -1.74 0.73
CA TYR A 56 -1.47 -0.99 0.36
C TYR A 56 -1.07 -1.26 -1.09
N SER A 57 -1.01 -2.53 -1.48
CA SER A 57 -0.66 -2.93 -2.87
C SER A 57 -1.63 -2.33 -3.88
N PHE A 58 -2.93 -2.31 -3.56
CA PHE A 58 -3.94 -1.66 -4.38
C PHE A 58 -3.73 -0.14 -4.47
N GLY A 59 -3.36 0.51 -3.36
CA GLY A 59 -3.02 1.93 -3.35
C GLY A 59 -1.85 2.25 -4.29
N VAL A 60 -0.78 1.46 -4.25
CA VAL A 60 0.35 1.62 -5.18
C VAL A 60 -0.10 1.47 -6.63
N LEU A 61 -0.96 0.49 -6.92
CA LEU A 61 -1.53 0.30 -8.26
C LEU A 61 -2.33 1.53 -8.73
N LEU A 62 -3.17 2.11 -7.86
CA LEU A 62 -3.90 3.34 -8.19
C LEU A 62 -2.93 4.47 -8.57
N LEU A 63 -1.90 4.69 -7.75
CA LEU A 63 -0.90 5.71 -8.00
C LEU A 63 -0.13 5.46 -9.30
N GLU A 64 0.25 4.21 -9.58
CA GLU A 64 0.90 3.82 -10.84
C GLU A 64 0.04 4.15 -12.06
N VAL A 65 -1.25 3.79 -12.03
CA VAL A 65 -2.19 4.02 -13.14
C VAL A 65 -2.33 5.51 -13.43
N VAL A 66 -2.47 6.32 -12.39
CA VAL A 66 -2.66 7.78 -12.53
C VAL A 66 -1.39 8.47 -13.01
N CYS A 67 -0.22 8.06 -12.51
CA CYS A 67 1.06 8.70 -12.85
C CYS A 67 1.71 8.13 -14.11
N GLY A 68 1.26 6.95 -14.59
CA GLY A 68 1.89 6.25 -15.70
C GLY A 68 3.33 5.77 -15.40
N ARG A 69 3.72 5.67 -14.11
CA ARG A 69 5.08 5.32 -13.66
C ARG A 69 5.04 4.03 -12.85
N LYS A 70 5.92 3.08 -13.19
CA LYS A 70 6.04 1.83 -12.42
C LYS A 70 6.71 2.10 -11.07
N PRO A 71 6.23 1.50 -9.96
CA PRO A 71 6.92 1.55 -8.70
C PRO A 71 8.27 0.82 -8.82
N GLY A 72 9.33 1.36 -8.21
CA GLY A 72 10.63 0.68 -8.11
C GLY A 72 11.57 0.81 -9.34
N LYS A 73 11.24 1.60 -10.37
CA LYS A 73 12.18 1.93 -11.46
C LYS A 73 12.67 3.37 -11.32
N GLN A 74 13.69 3.58 -10.52
CA GLN A 74 14.55 4.76 -10.64
C GLN A 74 16.00 4.38 -10.32
N ASN A 75 16.94 5.12 -10.93
CA ASN A 75 18.38 4.92 -10.92
C ASN A 75 18.93 4.53 -9.53
N GLU A 76 19.87 3.60 -9.52
CA GLU A 76 20.44 2.93 -8.33
C GLU A 76 21.05 3.85 -7.25
N GLU A 77 21.10 5.17 -7.48
CA GLU A 77 21.74 6.13 -6.56
C GLU A 77 20.81 6.73 -5.50
N ASP A 78 19.47 6.65 -5.65
CA ASP A 78 18.51 7.26 -4.70
C ASP A 78 17.45 6.28 -4.20
N THR A 79 17.83 5.36 -3.35
CA THR A 79 16.94 4.31 -2.81
C THR A 79 15.76 4.89 -2.01
N TYR A 80 15.88 6.07 -1.41
CA TYR A 80 14.83 6.70 -0.60
C TYR A 80 13.82 7.49 -1.42
N ASN A 81 14.27 8.12 -2.51
CA ASN A 81 13.39 8.89 -3.42
C ASN A 81 12.75 8.05 -4.53
N SER A 82 13.06 6.75 -4.58
CA SER A 82 12.59 5.86 -5.67
C SER A 82 11.17 5.35 -5.47
N SER A 83 10.56 5.50 -4.29
CA SER A 83 9.19 5.08 -4.04
C SER A 83 8.20 6.07 -4.66
N ILE A 84 7.32 5.56 -5.55
CA ILE A 84 6.22 6.36 -6.11
C ILE A 84 5.38 7.01 -5.00
N VAL A 85 5.16 6.31 -3.90
CA VAL A 85 4.38 6.79 -2.75
C VAL A 85 5.05 8.00 -2.10
N ASN A 86 6.36 7.93 -1.82
CA ASN A 86 7.11 9.02 -1.21
C ASN A 86 7.12 10.26 -2.11
N TRP A 87 7.35 10.07 -3.41
CA TRP A 87 7.36 11.15 -4.38
C TRP A 87 6.00 11.88 -4.45
N ILE A 88 4.89 11.14 -4.49
CA ILE A 88 3.56 11.73 -4.54
C ILE A 88 3.23 12.41 -3.21
N TRP A 89 3.64 11.83 -2.08
CA TRP A 89 3.45 12.46 -0.77
C TRP A 89 4.18 13.79 -0.65
N ASP A 90 5.40 13.88 -1.17
CA ASP A 90 6.16 15.13 -1.22
C ASP A 90 5.45 16.22 -2.05
N LEU A 91 4.80 15.83 -3.14
CA LEU A 91 4.00 16.76 -3.94
C LEU A 91 2.68 17.12 -3.26
N HIS A 92 2.05 16.18 -2.54
CA HIS A 92 0.89 16.46 -1.69
C HIS A 92 1.23 17.50 -0.62
N LYS A 93 2.34 17.32 0.09
CA LYS A 93 2.85 18.30 1.07
C LYS A 93 3.03 19.70 0.47
N LYS A 94 3.44 19.79 -0.78
CA LYS A 94 3.64 21.04 -1.51
C LYS A 94 2.36 21.63 -2.12
N GLY A 95 1.19 20.99 -1.92
CA GLY A 95 -0.08 21.38 -2.53
C GLY A 95 -0.12 21.20 -4.05
N ARG A 96 0.71 20.33 -4.59
CA ARG A 96 0.92 20.10 -6.02
C ARG A 96 0.65 18.63 -6.42
N ILE A 97 -0.26 17.95 -5.71
CA ILE A 97 -0.47 16.51 -5.91
C ILE A 97 -0.89 16.16 -7.34
N VAL A 98 -1.66 17.03 -8.01
CA VAL A 98 -2.15 16.78 -9.37
C VAL A 98 -1.03 16.84 -10.43
N ASP A 99 0.12 17.45 -10.11
CA ASP A 99 1.27 17.54 -11.03
C ASP A 99 1.91 16.17 -11.32
N VAL A 100 1.51 15.13 -10.60
CA VAL A 100 1.97 13.75 -10.83
C VAL A 100 1.25 13.06 -11.99
N ALA A 101 0.14 13.62 -12.47
CA ALA A 101 -0.67 12.99 -13.51
C ALA A 101 0.16 12.66 -14.74
N ASP A 102 -0.12 11.52 -15.36
CA ASP A 102 0.59 11.08 -16.55
C ASP A 102 0.52 12.15 -17.66
N PRO A 103 1.65 12.67 -18.15
CA PRO A 103 1.67 13.66 -19.21
C PRO A 103 0.95 13.21 -20.50
N ARG A 104 0.82 11.90 -20.72
CA ARG A 104 0.10 11.33 -21.87
C ARG A 104 -1.41 11.59 -21.80
N MET A 105 -1.94 11.92 -20.63
CA MET A 105 -3.33 12.35 -20.47
C MET A 105 -3.59 13.75 -21.02
N GLU A 106 -2.54 14.53 -21.34
CA GLU A 106 -2.62 15.88 -21.94
C GLU A 106 -3.57 16.83 -21.19
N GLY A 107 -3.72 16.63 -19.86
CA GLY A 107 -4.68 17.40 -19.03
C GLY A 107 -6.15 17.08 -19.29
N LYS A 108 -6.46 16.01 -20.02
CA LYS A 108 -7.83 15.56 -20.32
C LYS A 108 -8.40 14.73 -19.15
N PHE A 109 -8.57 15.34 -18.00
CA PHE A 109 -9.17 14.75 -16.81
C PHE A 109 -9.81 15.84 -15.95
N GLU A 110 -10.79 15.47 -15.15
CA GLU A 110 -11.35 16.36 -14.13
C GLU A 110 -10.40 16.44 -12.94
N LYS A 111 -10.03 17.67 -12.54
CA LYS A 111 -9.00 17.90 -11.53
C LYS A 111 -9.41 17.32 -10.18
N GLU A 112 -10.66 17.51 -9.81
CA GLU A 112 -11.25 17.03 -8.55
C GLU A 112 -11.25 15.51 -8.48
N GLU A 113 -11.58 14.82 -9.56
CA GLU A 113 -11.53 13.36 -9.64
C GLU A 113 -10.09 12.85 -9.52
N MET A 114 -9.17 13.50 -10.23
CA MET A 114 -7.74 13.18 -10.17
C MET A 114 -7.19 13.32 -8.76
N GLU A 115 -7.49 14.43 -8.10
CA GLU A 115 -7.08 14.68 -6.72
C GLU A 115 -7.69 13.64 -5.77
N CYS A 116 -8.97 13.31 -5.93
CA CYS A 116 -9.68 12.28 -5.15
C CYS A 116 -8.95 10.93 -5.25
N VAL A 117 -8.64 10.47 -6.46
CA VAL A 117 -7.96 9.18 -6.67
C VAL A 117 -6.54 9.19 -6.10
N LEU A 118 -5.80 10.29 -6.24
CA LEU A 118 -4.46 10.43 -5.68
C LEU A 118 -4.47 10.41 -4.16
N ILE A 119 -5.37 11.15 -3.52
CA ILE A 119 -5.55 11.14 -2.05
C ILE A 119 -5.96 9.75 -1.57
N LEU A 120 -6.87 9.09 -2.28
CA LEU A 120 -7.26 7.71 -1.96
C LEU A 120 -6.06 6.75 -2.05
N GLY A 121 -5.25 6.85 -3.11
CA GLY A 121 -4.03 6.07 -3.28
C GLY A 121 -3.06 6.26 -2.10
N LEU A 122 -2.81 7.50 -1.69
CA LEU A 122 -1.97 7.81 -0.52
C LEU A 122 -2.58 7.27 0.79
N ALA A 123 -3.90 7.36 0.96
CA ALA A 123 -4.60 6.83 2.13
C ALA A 123 -4.48 5.30 2.22
N CYS A 124 -4.56 4.61 1.08
CA CYS A 124 -4.31 3.17 1.00
C CYS A 124 -2.84 2.83 1.33
N CYS A 125 -1.91 3.69 0.93
CA CYS A 125 -0.48 3.53 1.18
C CYS A 125 -0.01 4.11 2.52
N HIS A 126 -0.93 4.40 3.46
CA HIS A 126 -0.54 4.90 4.77
C HIS A 126 0.46 3.93 5.44
N PRO A 127 1.62 4.41 5.98
CA PRO A 127 2.63 3.54 6.55
C PRO A 127 2.10 2.70 7.73
N ASN A 128 1.20 3.25 8.54
CA ASN A 128 0.54 2.49 9.61
C ASN A 128 -0.74 1.80 9.05
N PRO A 129 -0.79 0.44 9.05
CA PRO A 129 -1.92 -0.33 8.52
C PRO A 129 -3.27 0.00 9.18
N ASN A 130 -3.28 0.42 10.45
CA ASN A 130 -4.51 0.76 11.17
C ASN A 130 -5.27 1.97 10.57
N TYR A 131 -4.57 2.81 9.82
CA TYR A 131 -5.18 3.99 9.17
C TYR A 131 -5.63 3.70 7.74
N ARG A 132 -5.28 2.54 7.18
CA ARG A 132 -5.78 2.13 5.86
C ARG A 132 -7.24 1.73 5.97
N ARG A 133 -8.05 2.22 5.05
CA ARG A 133 -9.48 1.88 4.99
C ARG A 133 -9.68 0.52 4.32
N SER A 134 -10.82 -0.12 4.60
CA SER A 134 -11.16 -1.38 3.94
C SER A 134 -11.40 -1.18 2.44
N MET A 135 -11.22 -2.24 1.63
CA MET A 135 -11.53 -2.22 0.20
C MET A 135 -12.97 -1.83 -0.11
N LYS A 136 -13.91 -2.07 0.82
CA LYS A 136 -15.30 -1.59 0.69
C LYS A 136 -15.36 -0.06 0.64
N ILE A 137 -14.65 0.62 1.56
CA ILE A 137 -14.59 2.10 1.56
C ILE A 137 -13.86 2.61 0.32
N VAL A 138 -12.76 1.95 -0.07
CA VAL A 138 -12.03 2.29 -1.30
C VAL A 138 -12.96 2.26 -2.51
N LEU A 139 -13.78 1.22 -2.65
CA LEU A 139 -14.77 1.12 -3.73
C LEU A 139 -15.79 2.26 -3.67
N GLN A 140 -16.33 2.56 -2.50
CA GLN A 140 -17.30 3.65 -2.31
C GLN A 140 -16.73 5.02 -2.70
N VAL A 141 -15.45 5.27 -2.44
CA VAL A 141 -14.77 6.49 -2.89
C VAL A 141 -14.66 6.52 -4.41
N LEU A 142 -14.21 5.40 -5.02
CA LEU A 142 -14.07 5.31 -6.48
C LEU A 142 -15.40 5.40 -7.24
N THR A 143 -16.51 5.03 -6.60
CA THR A 143 -17.86 5.18 -7.17
C THR A 143 -18.50 6.54 -6.85
N GLY A 144 -17.81 7.42 -6.13
CA GLY A 144 -18.30 8.74 -5.75
C GLY A 144 -19.36 8.73 -4.64
N GLU A 145 -19.51 7.62 -3.91
CA GLU A 145 -20.49 7.50 -2.82
C GLU A 145 -20.01 8.21 -1.54
N VAL A 146 -18.71 8.27 -1.31
CA VAL A 146 -18.09 8.92 -0.15
C VAL A 146 -16.82 9.66 -0.55
N GLU A 147 -16.48 10.69 0.23
CA GLU A 147 -15.24 11.44 0.08
C GLU A 147 -14.01 10.58 0.46
N PRO A 148 -12.84 10.83 -0.14
CA PRO A 148 -11.61 10.15 0.23
C PRO A 148 -11.23 10.48 1.69
N PRO A 149 -10.65 9.53 2.43
CA PRO A 149 -10.19 9.79 3.80
C PRO A 149 -9.07 10.85 3.79
N PRO A 150 -9.02 11.70 4.81
CA PRO A 150 -7.98 12.72 4.90
C PRO A 150 -6.60 12.07 5.03
N VAL A 151 -5.63 12.63 4.32
CA VAL A 151 -4.22 12.22 4.35
C VAL A 151 -3.41 13.35 4.99
N PRO A 152 -2.55 13.08 5.99
CA PRO A 152 -1.71 14.10 6.59
C PRO A 152 -0.71 14.66 5.56
N LEU A 153 -0.42 15.96 5.65
CA LEU A 153 0.57 16.60 4.77
C LEU A 153 1.98 16.08 5.03
N GLU A 154 2.34 15.87 6.31
CA GLU A 154 3.64 15.32 6.66
C GLU A 154 3.60 13.79 6.55
N TRP A 155 4.70 13.21 6.06
CA TRP A 155 4.86 11.76 6.07
C TRP A 155 4.73 11.24 7.50
N PRO A 156 3.77 10.35 7.79
CA PRO A 156 3.59 9.83 9.13
C PRO A 156 4.81 9.03 9.56
N SER A 157 5.35 9.32 10.73
CA SER A 157 6.39 8.47 11.31
C SER A 157 5.86 7.06 11.50
N PHE A 158 6.61 6.06 11.06
CA PHE A 158 6.26 4.67 11.25
C PHE A 158 6.49 4.28 12.71
N VAL A 159 5.44 4.31 13.49
CA VAL A 159 5.48 3.89 14.90
C VAL A 159 4.47 2.77 15.09
N TRP A 160 4.96 1.56 15.32
CA TRP A 160 4.12 0.43 15.73
C TRP A 160 3.77 0.57 17.21
N LEU A 161 2.82 1.44 17.53
CA LEU A 161 2.30 1.56 18.90
C LEU A 161 1.24 0.50 19.23
N VAL A 162 0.53 0.03 18.21
CA VAL A 162 -0.51 -1.01 18.34
C VAL A 162 -0.52 -1.86 17.09
N MET A 163 -0.48 -3.17 17.26
CA MET A 163 -0.63 -4.11 16.15
C MET A 163 -2.02 -3.94 15.50
N PRO A 164 -2.14 -3.97 14.16
CA PRO A 164 -3.43 -3.95 13.48
C PRO A 164 -4.37 -5.05 14.00
N PRO A 165 -5.70 -4.87 13.91
CA PRO A 165 -6.66 -5.87 14.38
C PRO A 165 -6.46 -7.26 13.78
N SER A 166 -6.01 -7.34 12.53
CA SER A 166 -5.64 -8.59 11.84
C SER A 166 -4.42 -9.28 12.43
N PHE A 167 -3.58 -8.56 13.19
CA PHE A 167 -2.37 -9.09 13.83
C PHE A 167 -2.58 -9.50 15.29
N SER A 168 -3.55 -8.93 16.00
CA SER A 168 -3.81 -9.22 17.43
C SER A 168 -4.18 -10.69 17.71
N LYS A 169 -4.60 -11.43 16.68
CA LYS A 169 -4.89 -12.87 16.78
C LYS A 169 -3.65 -13.77 16.57
N LEU A 170 -2.49 -13.21 16.38
CA LEU A 170 -1.24 -13.93 16.08
C LEU A 170 -0.55 -14.49 17.32
N GLU A 171 -0.71 -13.85 18.45
CA GLU A 171 0.01 -14.23 19.69
C GLU A 171 -0.41 -15.59 20.26
N ASN A 172 -1.60 -16.08 19.88
CA ASN A 172 -2.13 -17.35 20.40
C ASN A 172 -1.71 -18.61 19.60
N SER A 173 -0.92 -18.46 18.53
CA SER A 173 -0.53 -19.58 17.66
C SER A 173 0.98 -19.85 17.61
N THR A 174 1.79 -19.11 18.35
CA THR A 174 3.25 -19.32 18.35
C THR A 174 3.75 -19.48 19.77
N THR A 175 3.52 -20.63 20.38
CA THR A 175 4.41 -21.13 21.43
C THR A 175 5.66 -21.65 20.73
N GLY A 176 6.72 -20.88 20.78
CA GLY A 176 8.06 -21.35 20.43
C GLY A 176 8.73 -20.63 19.29
N SER A 177 9.59 -19.75 19.68
CA SER A 177 10.89 -19.37 19.11
C SER A 177 11.09 -17.89 18.87
N LEU A 178 11.77 -17.26 19.82
CA LEU A 178 12.84 -16.27 19.72
C LEU A 178 12.64 -15.08 18.77
N LEU A 179 12.02 -14.03 19.30
CA LEU A 179 12.45 -12.66 18.98
C LEU A 179 13.52 -12.29 20.03
N ALA A 180 14.78 -12.38 19.64
CA ALA A 180 15.85 -11.77 20.41
C ALA A 180 15.66 -10.24 20.38
N PRO A 181 15.82 -9.53 21.51
CA PRO A 181 15.72 -8.07 21.50
C PRO A 181 16.92 -7.50 20.74
N PHE A 182 16.64 -6.53 19.84
CA PHE A 182 17.63 -5.72 19.15
C PHE A 182 18.37 -4.77 20.09
N SER A 183 19.13 -5.30 21.05
CA SER A 183 19.88 -4.48 22.01
C SER A 183 21.36 -4.77 22.08
N GLU A 184 21.97 -5.42 21.07
CA GLU A 184 23.43 -5.56 21.03
C GLU A 184 23.99 -5.41 19.62
N LEU A 185 24.05 -4.16 19.11
CA LEU A 185 25.02 -3.74 18.10
C LEU A 185 25.62 -2.41 18.53
N THR A 186 26.35 -2.45 19.64
CA THR A 186 27.34 -1.42 19.95
C THR A 186 28.72 -2.06 19.95
N GLY A 187 29.55 -1.63 19.01
CA GLY A 187 30.98 -1.54 19.21
C GLY A 187 31.83 -2.73 18.78
N ARG A 188 32.48 -2.65 17.67
CA ARG A 188 33.90 -2.45 17.51
C ARG A 188 34.25 -2.32 16.05
#